data_037699d8d534c515d01f73bef8bbba38
#
_entry.id   037699d8d534c515d01f73bef8bbba38
#
_cell.length_a   1.000
_cell.length_b   1.000
_cell.length_c   1.000
_cell.angle_alpha   90.00
_cell.angle_beta   90.00
_cell.angle_gamma   90.00
#
_symmetry.space_group_name_H-M   'P 1'
#
loop_
_entity.id
_entity.type
_entity.pdbx_description
1 polymer ?
#
loop_
_entity_poly.entity_id
_entity_poly.type
_entity_poly.pdbx_seq_one_letter_code
_entity_poly.pdbx_strand_id
1 'polypeptide(L)'
;MAELTNKEVKEAEKTGTVDMNSTSEADSLNYIHTFKKPVEIEGEMYESIAFNYDDLTGEDVEAIEEELQQQSKYVISPEISKIFQCILAAKAAKVGSDEIRRLPVGDYLKIVNSARDFLVSVGY
;
A
#
# COMPACT_ATOMS: atom_id res chain seq x y z
N MET A 1 15.84 8.53 -0.86
CA MET A 1 15.71 8.53 -0.54
C MET A 1 14.91 8.45 -0.23
N ALA A 2 14.88 8.15 0.05
CA ALA A 2 14.06 7.91 0.48
C ALA A 2 13.35 8.56 0.53
N GLU A 3 13.63 8.81 0.37
CA GLU A 3 13.21 9.42 0.60
C GLU A 3 12.19 9.93 0.16
N LEU A 4 11.58 9.72 -0.84
CA LEU A 4 10.26 10.20 -0.83
C LEU A 4 9.51 9.67 0.31
N THR A 5 9.04 10.50 1.14
CA THR A 5 8.15 10.11 2.21
C THR A 5 6.73 10.21 1.71
N ASN A 6 5.81 9.62 2.44
CA ASN A 6 4.41 9.75 2.06
C ASN A 6 3.93 11.19 2.18
N LYS A 7 4.55 11.97 3.03
CA LYS A 7 4.21 13.38 3.09
C LYS A 7 4.54 14.09 1.79
N GLU A 8 5.68 13.77 1.22
CA GLU A 8 6.06 14.37 -0.03
C GLU A 8 5.15 13.94 -1.16
N VAL A 9 4.75 12.67 -1.14
CA VAL A 9 3.82 12.20 -2.14
C VAL A 9 2.48 12.91 -1.98
N LYS A 10 2.06 13.14 -0.76
CA LYS A 10 0.82 13.85 -0.53
C LYS A 10 0.84 15.22 -1.16
N GLU A 11 1.95 15.93 -1.03
CA GLU A 11 2.06 17.25 -1.62
C GLU A 11 2.06 17.19 -3.12
N ALA A 12 2.77 16.22 -3.68
CA ALA A 12 2.79 16.07 -5.13
C ALA A 12 1.39 15.80 -5.65
N GLU A 13 0.64 15.00 -4.93
CA GLU A 13 -0.71 14.72 -5.36
C GLU A 13 -1.57 15.98 -5.34
N LYS A 14 -1.36 16.82 -4.34
CA LYS A 14 -2.13 18.05 -4.27
C LYS A 14 -1.86 18.96 -5.45
N THR A 15 -0.64 18.94 -5.94
CA THR A 15 -0.35 19.75 -7.07
C THR A 15 -0.82 19.10 -8.35
N GLY A 16 -1.21 17.95 -8.25
CA GLY A 16 -1.73 17.48 -9.19
C GLY A 16 -1.71 16.87 -10.17
N THR A 17 -1.67 16.62 -10.27
CA THR A 17 -1.60 16.02 -10.87
C THR A 17 -2.03 15.52 -11.85
N VAL A 18 -2.38 15.66 -12.08
CA VAL A 18 -2.92 15.35 -12.88
C VAL A 18 -2.70 14.76 -13.94
N ASP A 19 -2.41 14.92 -14.34
CA ASP A 19 -2.31 14.46 -15.34
C ASP A 19 -1.85 13.50 -15.72
N MET A 20 -1.40 13.35 -15.33
CA MET A 20 -0.85 12.53 -15.62
C MET A 20 -1.37 11.53 -15.98
N ASN A 21 -1.75 11.40 -15.81
CA ASN A 21 -2.27 10.52 -15.97
C ASN A 21 -2.40 9.86 -16.94
N SER A 22 -2.17 10.10 -17.08
CA SER A 22 -2.78 9.57 -18.02
C SER A 22 -2.22 8.34 -18.60
N THR A 23 -1.36 8.34 -19.50
CA THR A 23 -0.88 7.13 -20.09
C THR A 23 -0.04 6.32 -19.15
N SER A 24 0.80 6.98 -18.40
CA SER A 24 1.63 6.22 -17.47
C SER A 24 0.78 5.55 -16.44
N GLU A 25 -0.38 6.13 -16.16
CA GLU A 25 -1.26 5.48 -15.20
C GLU A 25 -1.83 4.19 -15.72
N ALA A 26 -2.00 4.08 -17.02
CA ALA A 26 -2.54 2.85 -17.56
C ALA A 26 -1.63 1.67 -17.26
N ASP A 27 -0.35 1.91 -17.08
CA ASP A 27 0.60 0.85 -16.82
C ASP A 27 1.03 0.76 -15.37
N SER A 28 0.55 1.65 -14.53
CA SER A 28 0.97 1.69 -13.14
C SER A 28 -0.15 1.23 -12.24
N LEU A 29 0.19 0.40 -11.28
CA LEU A 29 -0.76 -0.06 -10.30
C LEU A 29 -0.52 0.57 -8.94
N ASN A 30 0.31 1.60 -8.91
CA ASN A 30 0.48 2.36 -7.69
C ASN A 30 -0.84 3.02 -7.31
N TYR A 31 -1.03 3.18 -6.03
CA TYR A 31 -2.32 3.64 -5.52
C TYR A 31 -2.09 4.76 -4.52
N ILE A 32 -2.86 5.82 -4.64
CA ILE A 32 -2.86 6.90 -3.67
C ILE A 32 -4.22 6.91 -3.01
N HIS A 33 -4.22 6.74 -1.70
CA HIS A 33 -5.45 6.68 -0.93
C HIS A 33 -5.65 8.00 -0.19
N THR A 34 -6.82 8.61 -0.37
CA THR A 34 -7.18 9.82 0.32
C THR A 34 -8.16 9.49 1.43
N PHE A 35 -7.83 9.89 2.65
CA PHE A 35 -8.67 9.61 3.81
C PHE A 35 -9.79 10.62 3.89
N LYS A 36 -10.96 10.18 4.34
CA LYS A 36 -12.04 11.13 4.60
C LYS A 36 -11.66 12.09 5.71
N LYS A 37 -11.00 11.58 6.73
CA LYS A 37 -10.49 12.40 7.82
C LYS A 37 -9.03 12.04 7.99
N PRO A 38 -8.18 13.03 8.26
CA PRO A 38 -6.76 12.70 8.47
C PRO A 38 -6.59 11.64 9.53
N VAL A 39 -5.63 10.75 9.31
CA VAL A 39 -5.33 9.69 10.24
C VAL A 39 -3.89 9.81 10.68
N GLU A 40 -3.60 9.26 11.86
CA GLU A 40 -2.24 9.25 12.36
C GLU A 40 -1.60 7.92 12.02
N ILE A 41 -0.44 7.98 11.38
CA ILE A 41 0.33 6.79 11.03
C ILE A 41 1.75 7.05 11.47
N GLU A 42 2.25 6.22 12.36
CA GLU A 42 3.62 6.32 12.87
C GLU A 42 3.92 7.72 13.37
N GLY A 43 2.98 8.30 14.07
CA GLY A 43 3.19 9.58 14.72
C GLY A 43 2.96 10.80 13.86
N GLU A 44 2.54 10.63 12.62
CA GLU A 44 2.31 11.75 11.72
C GLU A 44 0.90 11.68 11.16
N MET A 45 0.34 12.87 10.93
CA MET A 45 -1.02 12.96 10.38
C MET A 45 -0.96 12.94 8.87
N TYR A 46 -1.81 12.11 8.26
CA TYR A 46 -1.86 11.94 6.82
C TYR A 46 -3.26 12.25 6.31
N GLU A 47 -3.33 13.06 5.28
CA GLU A 47 -4.58 13.21 4.51
C GLU A 47 -4.65 12.21 3.38
N SER A 48 -3.50 11.78 2.90
CA SER A 48 -3.42 10.74 1.88
C SER A 48 -2.10 10.01 2.07
N ILE A 49 -2.03 8.83 1.45
CA ILE A 49 -0.83 8.02 1.55
C ILE A 49 -0.67 7.25 0.24
N ALA A 50 0.58 7.12 -0.19
CA ALA A 50 0.89 6.48 -1.46
C ALA A 50 1.38 5.06 -1.21
N PHE A 51 0.92 4.17 -2.07
CA PHE A 51 1.34 2.77 -2.06
C PHE A 51 2.04 2.50 -3.38
N ASN A 52 3.36 2.40 -3.32
CA ASN A 52 4.18 2.29 -4.52
C ASN A 52 4.50 0.83 -4.79
N TYR A 53 3.51 0.11 -5.29
CA TYR A 53 3.64 -1.31 -5.53
C TYR A 53 4.70 -1.63 -6.56
N ASP A 54 4.91 -0.73 -7.52
CA ASP A 54 5.90 -0.98 -8.56
C ASP A 54 7.33 -1.03 -8.04
N ASP A 55 7.56 -0.51 -6.84
CA ASP A 55 8.88 -0.53 -6.24
C ASP A 55 9.18 -1.80 -5.48
N LEU A 56 8.21 -2.69 -5.32
CA LEU A 56 8.40 -3.90 -4.54
C LEU A 56 9.21 -4.91 -5.32
N THR A 57 9.96 -5.72 -4.58
CA THR A 57 10.83 -6.73 -5.15
C THR A 57 10.51 -8.10 -4.56
N GLY A 58 11.18 -9.12 -5.08
CA GLY A 58 11.03 -10.44 -4.51
C GLY A 58 11.45 -10.51 -3.05
N GLU A 59 12.43 -9.69 -2.67
CA GLU A 59 12.82 -9.66 -1.27
C GLU A 59 11.68 -9.18 -0.38
N ASP A 60 10.87 -8.25 -0.89
CA ASP A 60 9.71 -7.81 -0.14
C ASP A 60 8.70 -8.92 0.03
N VAL A 61 8.52 -9.74 -1.00
CA VAL A 61 7.62 -10.89 -0.89
C VAL A 61 8.13 -11.87 0.16
N GLU A 62 9.42 -12.13 0.15
CA GLU A 62 9.99 -13.03 1.15
C GLU A 62 9.84 -12.47 2.56
N ALA A 63 9.97 -11.16 2.70
CA ALA A 63 9.79 -10.54 4.01
C ALA A 63 8.34 -10.67 4.48
N ILE A 64 7.39 -10.61 3.55
CA ILE A 64 5.99 -10.82 3.91
C ILE A 64 5.79 -12.23 4.43
N GLU A 65 6.35 -13.20 3.73
CA GLU A 65 6.20 -14.59 4.17
C GLU A 65 6.83 -14.81 5.55
N GLU A 66 7.95 -14.16 5.78
CA GLU A 66 8.60 -14.27 7.08
C GLU A 66 7.75 -13.65 8.18
N GLU A 67 7.15 -12.51 7.90
CA GLU A 67 6.28 -11.88 8.88
C GLU A 67 5.07 -12.74 9.18
N LEU A 68 4.50 -13.39 8.17
CA LEU A 68 3.38 -14.29 8.37
C LEU A 68 3.78 -15.46 9.23
N GLN A 69 4.97 -16.01 9.02
CA GLN A 69 5.44 -17.11 9.85
C GLN A 69 5.60 -16.69 11.30
N GLN A 70 6.11 -15.50 11.53
CA GLN A 70 6.26 -15.00 12.88
C GLN A 70 4.91 -14.86 13.58
N GLN A 71 3.86 -14.62 12.82
CA GLN A 71 2.52 -14.52 13.36
C GLN A 71 1.79 -15.86 13.35
N SER A 72 2.49 -16.94 13.01
CA SER A 72 1.91 -18.27 12.93
C SER A 72 0.74 -18.33 11.97
N LYS A 73 0.86 -17.64 10.85
CA LYS A 73 -0.18 -17.61 9.84
C LYS A 73 0.31 -18.26 8.57
N TYR A 74 -0.63 -18.80 7.83
CA TYR A 74 -0.32 -19.51 6.60
C TYR A 74 -1.27 -19.05 5.51
N VAL A 75 -0.71 -18.63 4.37
CA VAL A 75 -1.49 -18.09 3.28
C VAL A 75 -1.20 -18.90 2.02
N ILE A 76 -2.21 -19.54 1.50
CA ILE A 76 -2.07 -20.31 0.27
C ILE A 76 -2.23 -19.43 -0.95
N SER A 77 -3.23 -18.55 -0.92
CA SER A 77 -3.57 -17.74 -2.08
C SER A 77 -3.49 -16.27 -1.70
N PRO A 78 -2.34 -15.63 -1.91
CA PRO A 78 -2.19 -14.22 -1.51
C PRO A 78 -3.22 -13.30 -2.16
N GLU A 79 -3.66 -13.62 -3.37
CA GLU A 79 -4.58 -12.72 -4.07
C GLU A 79 -5.96 -12.67 -3.44
N ILE A 80 -6.27 -13.60 -2.55
CA ILE A 80 -7.55 -13.57 -1.83
C ILE A 80 -7.36 -13.46 -0.33
N SER A 81 -6.15 -13.22 0.13
CA SER A 81 -5.87 -13.14 1.56
C SER A 81 -5.70 -11.69 1.96
N LYS A 82 -6.62 -11.18 2.78
CA LYS A 82 -6.50 -9.81 3.25
C LYS A 82 -5.28 -9.61 4.15
N ILE A 83 -4.87 -10.65 4.87
CA ILE A 83 -3.69 -10.54 5.71
C ILE A 83 -2.46 -10.31 4.85
N PHE A 84 -2.29 -11.11 3.80
CA PHE A 84 -1.15 -10.92 2.90
C PHE A 84 -1.23 -9.56 2.24
N GLN A 85 -2.42 -9.17 1.78
CA GLN A 85 -2.60 -7.90 1.08
C GLN A 85 -2.30 -6.72 1.99
N CYS A 86 -2.66 -6.83 3.27
CA CYS A 86 -2.37 -5.78 4.22
C CYS A 86 -0.87 -5.58 4.39
N ILE A 87 -0.13 -6.67 4.54
CA ILE A 87 1.32 -6.58 4.71
C ILE A 87 1.97 -6.05 3.42
N LEU A 88 1.46 -6.49 2.28
CA LEU A 88 1.99 -6.00 1.00
C LEU A 88 1.79 -4.50 0.87
N ALA A 89 0.59 -4.02 1.21
CA ALA A 89 0.31 -2.59 1.15
C ALA A 89 1.23 -1.83 2.10
N ALA A 90 1.42 -2.35 3.31
CA ALA A 90 2.27 -1.69 4.27
C ALA A 90 3.69 -1.54 3.73
N LYS A 91 4.20 -2.57 3.07
CA LYS A 91 5.53 -2.49 2.48
C LYS A 91 5.58 -1.47 1.37
N ALA A 92 4.53 -1.39 0.57
CA ALA A 92 4.48 -0.42 -0.52
C ALA A 92 4.45 1.00 0.00
N ALA A 93 3.87 1.23 1.15
CA ALA A 93 3.81 2.55 1.76
C ALA A 93 4.95 2.79 2.75
N LYS A 94 5.75 1.76 3.03
CA LYS A 94 6.89 1.84 3.94
C LYS A 94 6.45 2.16 5.36
N VAL A 95 5.38 1.54 5.79
CA VAL A 95 4.88 1.67 7.16
C VAL A 95 4.66 0.27 7.71
N GLY A 96 4.44 0.17 9.01
CA GLY A 96 4.18 -1.12 9.62
C GLY A 96 2.79 -1.63 9.26
N SER A 97 2.64 -2.94 9.13
CA SER A 97 1.35 -3.51 8.80
C SER A 97 0.32 -3.27 9.89
N ASP A 98 0.77 -3.14 11.15
CA ASP A 98 -0.16 -2.84 12.22
C ASP A 98 -0.79 -1.46 12.05
N GLU A 99 -0.08 -0.53 11.43
CA GLU A 99 -0.67 0.79 11.16
C GLU A 99 -1.83 0.68 10.19
N ILE A 100 -1.68 -0.15 9.15
CA ILE A 100 -2.75 -0.32 8.17
C ILE A 100 -3.95 -1.01 8.83
N ARG A 101 -3.68 -1.99 9.70
CA ARG A 101 -4.77 -2.71 10.35
C ARG A 101 -5.60 -1.84 11.27
N ARG A 102 -5.04 -0.74 11.76
CA ARG A 102 -5.76 0.14 12.68
C ARG A 102 -6.60 1.19 11.98
N LEU A 103 -6.55 1.25 10.66
CA LEU A 103 -7.31 2.26 9.92
C LEU A 103 -8.81 1.94 9.96
N PRO A 104 -9.64 2.95 9.74
CA PRO A 104 -11.08 2.69 9.60
C PRO A 104 -11.33 1.65 8.53
N VAL A 105 -12.38 0.86 8.71
CA VAL A 105 -12.60 -0.30 7.87
C VAL A 105 -12.75 0.07 6.40
N GLY A 106 -13.40 1.21 6.11
CA GLY A 106 -13.56 1.60 4.72
C GLY A 106 -12.24 1.90 4.05
N ASP A 107 -11.35 2.58 4.77
CA ASP A 107 -10.02 2.84 4.25
C ASP A 107 -9.23 1.55 4.13
N TYR A 108 -9.30 0.71 5.15
CA TYR A 108 -8.58 -0.56 5.13
C TYR A 108 -8.97 -1.40 3.92
N LEU A 109 -10.27 -1.51 3.64
CA LEU A 109 -10.72 -2.35 2.55
C LEU A 109 -10.26 -1.80 1.19
N LYS A 110 -10.32 -0.49 1.01
CA LYS A 110 -9.85 0.08 -0.24
C LYS A 110 -8.35 -0.15 -0.42
N ILE A 111 -7.60 -0.05 0.65
CA ILE A 111 -6.16 -0.22 0.59
C ILE A 111 -5.82 -1.68 0.27
N VAL A 112 -6.44 -2.65 0.96
CA VAL A 112 -6.10 -4.05 0.68
C VAL A 112 -6.59 -4.44 -0.70
N ASN A 113 -7.68 -3.85 -1.18
CA ASN A 113 -8.13 -4.14 -2.54
C ASN A 113 -7.13 -3.64 -3.57
N SER A 114 -6.47 -2.51 -3.32
CA SER A 114 -5.44 -2.05 -4.23
C SER A 114 -4.27 -3.03 -4.28
N ALA A 115 -3.93 -3.62 -3.15
CA ALA A 115 -2.89 -4.64 -3.11
C ALA A 115 -3.31 -5.88 -3.88
N ARG A 116 -4.58 -6.28 -3.74
CA ARG A 116 -5.09 -7.41 -4.49
C ARG A 116 -5.04 -7.15 -5.99
N ASP A 117 -5.43 -5.96 -6.39
CA ASP A 117 -5.40 -5.63 -7.82
C ASP A 117 -3.98 -5.72 -8.37
N PHE A 118 -3.02 -5.26 -7.60
CA PHE A 118 -1.63 -5.39 -8.01
C PHE A 118 -1.23 -6.86 -8.15
N LEU A 119 -1.56 -7.68 -7.16
CA LEU A 119 -1.18 -9.10 -7.20
C LEU A 119 -1.79 -9.80 -8.41
N VAL A 120 -3.06 -9.56 -8.67
CA VAL A 120 -3.71 -10.18 -9.81
C VAL A 120 -3.06 -9.73 -11.12
N SER A 121 -2.71 -8.46 -11.18
CA SER A 121 -2.14 -7.91 -12.39
C SER A 121 -0.76 -8.49 -12.69
N VAL A 122 0.03 -8.81 -11.66
CA VAL A 122 1.38 -9.33 -11.90
C VAL A 122 1.42 -10.85 -11.95
N GLY A 123 0.27 -11.51 -11.94
CA GLY A 123 0.25 -12.93 -12.25
C GLY A 123 -0.08 -13.86 -11.11
N TYR A 124 -0.57 -13.34 -10.04
CA TYR A 124 -0.94 -14.24 -8.94
C TYR A 124 -2.24 -14.94 -9.26
#